data_b53f926d0fc6b5664d70928f2f8c8f5b
#
_entry.id   b53f926d0fc6b5664d70928f2f8c8f5b
#
_cell.length_a   1.000
_cell.length_b   1.000
_cell.length_c   1.000
_cell.angle_alpha   90.00
_cell.angle_beta   90.00
_cell.angle_gamma   90.00
#
_symmetry.space_group_name_H-M   'P 1'
#
loop_
_entity.id
_entity.type
_entity.pdbx_description
1 polymer ?
#
loop_
_entity_poly.entity_id
_entity_poly.type
_entity_poly.pdbx_seq_one_letter_code
_entity_poly.pdbx_strand_id
1 'polypeptide(L)'
;MQEIERLVRYSILFFILIILFVDFVPAQNFPNQKVDSLLKTGIRKIINQEYFKAENIFHQLNRDYPDLPFGKIYLAACRIAKAYDYAEEYDCDYIGSNLEEAKEYAEDLLSSDENNLWFNYFYALAEGYIAYYDALKGNWLSALSTGVNSISIFENCLNLSNEFFEAYIAIGTFEYWKSRKTDFLNGLPFYEDNSDIGIDNLRTAVELASYNSYLAINSLIWIYIDREEFNNAIELGQKALEEFPDSRYFKWGLARAYEDVDSKRSIELYKEILQSFSSVQNKNRINLIILKHLIAQQYLKLGEKQRTLELCNEILTINNLNKFELSRLENRLQRVKDLKNSLSR
;
A
#
# COMPACT_ATOMS: atom_id res chain seq x y z
N MET A 1 -12.32 4.04 60.03
CA MET A 1 -11.74 5.01 59.10
C MET A 1 -10.32 4.64 58.63
N GLN A 2 -9.39 4.32 59.54
CA GLN A 2 -8.00 3.98 59.17
C GLN A 2 -7.83 2.71 58.29
N GLU A 3 -8.69 1.70 58.44
CA GLU A 3 -8.62 0.48 57.61
C GLU A 3 -9.12 0.72 56.15
N ILE A 4 -10.11 1.57 55.98
CA ILE A 4 -10.62 1.92 54.67
C ILE A 4 -9.60 2.75 53.88
N GLU A 5 -8.92 3.70 54.53
CA GLU A 5 -7.82 4.46 53.90
C GLU A 5 -6.64 3.53 53.54
N ARG A 6 -6.35 2.53 54.32
CA ARG A 6 -5.30 1.54 54.02
C ARG A 6 -5.67 0.68 52.80
N LEU A 7 -6.91 0.19 52.71
CA LEU A 7 -7.42 -0.57 51.58
C LEU A 7 -7.43 0.26 50.28
N VAL A 8 -7.84 1.52 50.35
CA VAL A 8 -7.82 2.43 49.20
C VAL A 8 -6.39 2.72 48.75
N ARG A 9 -5.44 2.93 49.63
CA ARG A 9 -4.01 3.08 49.30
C ARG A 9 -3.41 1.83 48.65
N TYR A 10 -3.73 0.64 49.13
CA TYR A 10 -3.25 -0.60 48.49
C TYR A 10 -3.91 -0.86 47.15
N SER A 11 -5.19 -0.53 46.96
CA SER A 11 -5.86 -0.61 45.68
C SER A 11 -5.27 0.38 44.65
N ILE A 12 -4.95 1.61 45.05
CA ILE A 12 -4.30 2.61 44.19
C ILE A 12 -2.87 2.17 43.84
N LEU A 13 -2.11 1.64 44.79
CA LEU A 13 -0.77 1.10 44.55
C LEU A 13 -0.80 -0.12 43.61
N PHE A 14 -1.78 -0.98 43.76
CA PHE A 14 -1.98 -2.14 42.91
C PHE A 14 -2.38 -1.74 41.48
N PHE A 15 -3.25 -0.73 41.33
CA PHE A 15 -3.59 -0.14 40.01
C PHE A 15 -2.40 0.58 39.36
N ILE A 16 -1.59 1.29 40.12
CA ILE A 16 -0.37 1.94 39.62
C ILE A 16 0.67 0.86 39.21
N LEU A 17 0.77 -0.24 39.97
CA LEU A 17 1.65 -1.36 39.61
C LEU A 17 1.19 -2.07 38.29
N ILE A 18 -0.11 -2.23 38.07
CA ILE A 18 -0.66 -2.82 36.84
C ILE A 18 -0.39 -1.90 35.63
N ILE A 19 -0.46 -0.58 35.80
CA ILE A 19 -0.16 0.39 34.73
C ILE A 19 1.35 0.39 34.36
N LEU A 20 2.24 -0.02 35.28
CA LEU A 20 3.69 -0.12 35.03
C LEU A 20 4.09 -1.44 34.33
N PHE A 21 3.18 -2.40 34.18
CA PHE A 21 3.37 -3.67 33.46
C PHE A 21 2.59 -3.72 32.14
N VAL A 22 2.19 -2.59 31.56
CA VAL A 22 1.94 -2.56 30.14
C VAL A 22 3.31 -2.67 29.49
N ASP A 23 3.72 -3.90 29.17
CA ASP A 23 4.87 -4.14 28.31
C ASP A 23 4.60 -3.41 27.01
N PHE A 24 5.23 -2.25 26.89
CA PHE A 24 5.31 -1.52 25.61
C PHE A 24 6.22 -2.38 24.74
N VAL A 25 5.62 -3.31 23.97
CA VAL A 25 6.37 -4.09 23.00
C VAL A 25 6.91 -3.10 21.96
N PRO A 26 8.20 -2.77 22.02
CA PRO A 26 8.75 -1.81 21.06
C PRO A 26 8.76 -2.48 19.68
N ALA A 27 8.16 -1.83 18.70
CA ALA A 27 8.33 -2.22 17.31
C ALA A 27 9.82 -2.43 17.00
N GLN A 28 10.16 -3.51 16.31
CA GLN A 28 11.57 -3.83 16.04
C GLN A 28 12.16 -2.84 15.04
N ASN A 29 13.08 -2.02 15.50
CA ASN A 29 13.84 -1.09 14.68
C ASN A 29 15.18 -1.69 14.26
N PHE A 30 15.68 -1.25 13.10
CA PHE A 30 17.02 -1.64 12.67
C PHE A 30 18.08 -1.14 13.68
N PRO A 31 19.06 -1.96 14.06
CA PRO A 31 19.99 -1.62 15.14
C PRO A 31 20.80 -0.34 14.92
N ASN A 32 21.12 -0.01 13.67
CA ASN A 32 21.81 1.23 13.34
C ASN A 32 20.81 2.38 13.26
N GLN A 33 20.85 3.29 14.24
CA GLN A 33 19.92 4.42 14.35
C GLN A 33 19.90 5.34 13.13
N LYS A 34 21.03 5.50 12.42
CA LYS A 34 21.11 6.36 11.24
C LYS A 34 20.39 5.70 10.06
N VAL A 35 20.59 4.41 9.88
CA VAL A 35 19.85 3.60 8.88
C VAL A 35 18.36 3.62 9.18
N ASP A 36 17.97 3.36 10.43
CA ASP A 36 16.58 3.43 10.90
C ASP A 36 15.92 4.77 10.56
N SER A 37 16.59 5.87 10.88
CA SER A 37 16.09 7.22 10.59
C SER A 37 15.96 7.50 9.10
N LEU A 38 16.94 7.07 8.28
CA LEU A 38 16.89 7.24 6.82
C LEU A 38 15.74 6.42 6.21
N LEU A 39 15.53 5.18 6.66
CA LEU A 39 14.42 4.33 6.21
C LEU A 39 13.08 4.99 6.52
N LYS A 40 12.81 5.34 7.77
CA LYS A 40 11.55 5.99 8.18
C LYS A 40 11.30 7.28 7.41
N THR A 41 12.34 8.11 7.26
CA THR A 41 12.21 9.38 6.54
C THR A 41 11.95 9.15 5.06
N GLY A 42 12.70 8.25 4.41
CA GLY A 42 12.55 7.95 2.99
C GLY A 42 11.18 7.35 2.66
N ILE A 43 10.71 6.38 3.44
CA ILE A 43 9.39 5.77 3.28
C ILE A 43 8.29 6.82 3.44
N ARG A 44 8.37 7.67 4.48
CA ARG A 44 7.42 8.77 4.67
C ARG A 44 7.38 9.71 3.46
N LYS A 45 8.52 9.96 2.80
CA LYS A 45 8.56 10.76 1.58
C LYS A 45 7.88 10.09 0.40
N ILE A 46 7.96 8.75 0.28
CA ILE A 46 7.18 8.01 -0.75
C ILE A 46 5.68 8.20 -0.51
N ILE A 47 5.20 8.03 0.72
CA ILE A 47 3.78 8.16 1.07
C ILE A 47 3.24 9.57 0.81
N ASN A 48 4.07 10.59 0.98
CA ASN A 48 3.76 11.98 0.65
C ASN A 48 3.95 12.33 -0.83
N GLN A 49 4.29 11.37 -1.71
CA GLN A 49 4.61 11.56 -3.13
C GLN A 49 5.74 12.57 -3.38
N GLU A 50 6.62 12.73 -2.41
CA GLU A 50 7.84 13.54 -2.51
C GLU A 50 8.99 12.68 -3.09
N TYR A 51 8.75 12.03 -4.23
CA TYR A 51 9.61 10.98 -4.81
C TYR A 51 11.07 11.42 -4.99
N PHE A 52 11.32 12.63 -5.45
CA PHE A 52 12.69 13.14 -5.60
C PHE A 52 13.44 13.22 -4.27
N LYS A 53 12.74 13.60 -3.18
CA LYS A 53 13.35 13.64 -1.85
C LYS A 53 13.57 12.22 -1.31
N ALA A 54 12.63 11.32 -1.56
CA ALA A 54 12.77 9.90 -1.19
C ALA A 54 13.98 9.26 -1.89
N GLU A 55 14.11 9.44 -3.21
CA GLU A 55 15.26 8.93 -3.98
C GLU A 55 16.60 9.44 -3.43
N ASN A 56 16.70 10.73 -3.12
CA ASN A 56 17.92 11.30 -2.55
C ASN A 56 18.30 10.65 -1.21
N ILE A 57 17.31 10.37 -0.35
CA ILE A 57 17.54 9.69 0.92
C ILE A 57 17.99 8.25 0.69
N PHE A 58 17.37 7.51 -0.21
CA PHE A 58 17.76 6.13 -0.49
C PHE A 58 19.09 6.03 -1.26
N HIS A 59 19.43 7.00 -2.11
CA HIS A 59 20.79 7.13 -2.66
C HIS A 59 21.82 7.40 -1.56
N GLN A 60 21.50 8.24 -0.58
CA GLN A 60 22.37 8.43 0.59
C GLN A 60 22.52 7.12 1.37
N LEU A 61 21.42 6.41 1.64
CA LEU A 61 21.43 5.14 2.34
C LEU A 61 22.33 4.12 1.61
N ASN A 62 22.14 3.98 0.29
CA ASN A 62 22.92 3.04 -0.54
C ASN A 62 24.43 3.39 -0.59
N ARG A 63 24.76 4.69 -0.59
CA ARG A 63 26.16 5.16 -0.61
C ARG A 63 26.85 5.02 0.74
N ASP A 64 26.12 5.39 1.83
CA ASP A 64 26.72 5.43 3.18
C ASP A 64 26.75 4.02 3.81
N TYR A 65 25.88 3.11 3.33
CA TYR A 65 25.73 1.72 3.81
C TYR A 65 25.59 0.75 2.63
N PRO A 66 26.64 0.63 1.78
CA PRO A 66 26.59 -0.21 0.57
C PRO A 66 26.39 -1.69 0.90
N ASP A 67 26.72 -2.09 2.12
CA ASP A 67 26.59 -3.46 2.62
C ASP A 67 25.17 -3.80 3.08
N LEU A 68 24.19 -2.92 2.88
CA LEU A 68 22.80 -3.17 3.20
C LEU A 68 21.91 -3.09 1.94
N PRO A 69 21.08 -4.12 1.68
CA PRO A 69 20.20 -4.14 0.50
C PRO A 69 19.13 -3.03 0.49
N PHE A 70 18.81 -2.43 1.63
CA PHE A 70 17.75 -1.44 1.80
C PHE A 70 17.79 -0.30 0.79
N GLY A 71 18.97 0.26 0.54
CA GLY A 71 19.11 1.38 -0.40
C GLY A 71 18.58 1.03 -1.77
N LYS A 72 18.98 -0.11 -2.30
CA LYS A 72 18.56 -0.62 -3.62
C LYS A 72 17.08 -1.00 -3.64
N ILE A 73 16.59 -1.73 -2.64
CA ILE A 73 15.18 -2.11 -2.52
C ILE A 73 14.27 -0.87 -2.56
N TYR A 74 14.57 0.14 -1.74
CA TYR A 74 13.72 1.32 -1.66
C TYR A 74 13.90 2.32 -2.81
N LEU A 75 15.04 2.31 -3.51
CA LEU A 75 15.19 3.01 -4.78
C LEU A 75 14.26 2.43 -5.85
N ALA A 76 14.21 1.10 -5.96
CA ALA A 76 13.27 0.42 -6.85
C ALA A 76 11.82 0.67 -6.42
N ALA A 77 11.50 0.52 -5.13
CA ALA A 77 10.18 0.78 -4.58
C ALA A 77 9.69 2.20 -4.86
N CYS A 78 10.57 3.20 -4.71
CA CYS A 78 10.27 4.60 -5.01
C CYS A 78 9.95 4.81 -6.51
N ARG A 79 10.72 4.19 -7.41
CA ARG A 79 10.46 4.24 -8.86
C ARG A 79 9.14 3.56 -9.24
N ILE A 80 8.85 2.41 -8.66
CA ILE A 80 7.57 1.71 -8.85
C ILE A 80 6.41 2.59 -8.36
N ALA A 81 6.49 3.12 -7.16
CA ALA A 81 5.46 3.97 -6.57
C ALA A 81 5.21 5.24 -7.41
N LYS A 82 6.27 5.90 -7.87
CA LYS A 82 6.19 7.07 -8.74
C LYS A 82 5.52 6.75 -10.07
N ALA A 83 5.96 5.69 -10.75
CA ALA A 83 5.42 5.30 -12.05
C ALA A 83 3.93 4.91 -11.92
N TYR A 84 3.56 4.22 -10.84
CA TYR A 84 2.17 3.87 -10.56
C TYR A 84 1.30 5.11 -10.30
N ASP A 85 1.75 6.02 -9.40
CA ASP A 85 1.02 7.26 -9.05
C ASP A 85 0.82 8.17 -10.27
N TYR A 86 1.86 8.34 -11.07
CA TYR A 86 1.81 9.22 -12.24
C TYR A 86 1.28 8.53 -13.50
N ALA A 87 0.96 7.25 -13.42
CA ALA A 87 0.58 6.41 -14.55
C ALA A 87 1.62 6.51 -15.70
N GLU A 88 2.89 6.41 -15.37
CA GLU A 88 4.03 6.42 -16.30
C GLU A 88 4.47 4.99 -16.65
N GLU A 89 5.27 4.86 -17.70
CA GLU A 89 5.97 3.61 -18.00
C GLU A 89 6.99 3.32 -16.90
N TYR A 90 7.13 2.03 -16.57
CA TYR A 90 8.14 1.62 -15.59
C TYR A 90 9.53 1.68 -16.23
N ASP A 91 10.47 2.26 -15.50
CA ASP A 91 11.91 2.20 -15.82
C ASP A 91 12.42 0.78 -15.49
N CYS A 92 12.19 -0.14 -16.44
CA CYS A 92 12.40 -1.57 -16.22
C CYS A 92 13.85 -1.91 -15.92
N ASP A 93 14.80 -1.23 -16.59
CA ASP A 93 16.21 -1.48 -16.39
C ASP A 93 16.66 -1.02 -14.99
N TYR A 94 16.24 0.17 -14.58
CA TYR A 94 16.59 0.71 -13.27
C TYR A 94 15.92 -0.09 -12.12
N ILE A 95 14.65 -0.40 -12.25
CA ILE A 95 13.92 -1.17 -11.22
C ILE A 95 14.48 -2.58 -11.13
N GLY A 96 14.63 -3.25 -12.27
CA GLY A 96 15.12 -4.62 -12.34
C GLY A 96 16.51 -4.76 -11.76
N SER A 97 17.48 -3.94 -12.22
CA SER A 97 18.86 -4.01 -11.72
C SER A 97 18.96 -3.77 -10.21
N ASN A 98 18.23 -2.78 -9.68
CA ASN A 98 18.26 -2.53 -8.24
C ASN A 98 17.67 -3.69 -7.42
N LEU A 99 16.58 -4.31 -7.90
CA LEU A 99 15.96 -5.44 -7.18
C LEU A 99 16.81 -6.71 -7.27
N GLU A 100 17.37 -7.03 -8.43
CA GLU A 100 18.23 -8.20 -8.62
C GLU A 100 19.52 -8.09 -7.80
N GLU A 101 20.22 -6.95 -7.87
CA GLU A 101 21.40 -6.70 -7.07
C GLU A 101 21.09 -6.73 -5.56
N ALA A 102 19.93 -6.20 -5.14
CA ALA A 102 19.52 -6.25 -3.75
C ALA A 102 19.22 -7.69 -3.28
N LYS A 103 18.61 -8.50 -4.15
CA LYS A 103 18.32 -9.89 -3.88
C LYS A 103 19.58 -10.72 -3.75
N GLU A 104 20.49 -10.65 -4.74
CA GLU A 104 21.76 -11.36 -4.71
C GLU A 104 22.54 -11.05 -3.42
N TYR A 105 22.59 -9.78 -3.06
CA TYR A 105 23.28 -9.34 -1.86
C TYR A 105 22.61 -9.83 -0.57
N ALA A 106 21.27 -9.78 -0.53
CA ALA A 106 20.50 -10.30 0.60
C ALA A 106 20.64 -11.83 0.75
N GLU A 107 20.75 -12.56 -0.37
CA GLU A 107 21.00 -14.01 -0.40
C GLU A 107 22.37 -14.37 0.16
N ASP A 108 23.41 -13.62 -0.20
CA ASP A 108 24.75 -13.78 0.35
C ASP A 108 24.79 -13.55 1.85
N LEU A 109 24.12 -12.48 2.34
CA LEU A 109 24.00 -12.19 3.76
C LEU A 109 23.25 -13.32 4.48
N LEU A 110 22.12 -13.77 3.95
CA LEU A 110 21.32 -14.85 4.53
C LEU A 110 22.12 -16.16 4.58
N SER A 111 22.89 -16.48 3.53
CA SER A 111 23.76 -17.66 3.49
C SER A 111 24.87 -17.59 4.53
N SER A 112 25.29 -16.39 4.95
CA SER A 112 26.32 -16.21 5.99
C SER A 112 25.79 -16.45 7.41
N ASP A 113 24.50 -16.16 7.65
CA ASP A 113 23.82 -16.38 8.93
C ASP A 113 22.30 -16.52 8.71
N GLU A 114 21.84 -17.75 8.52
CA GLU A 114 20.42 -18.09 8.28
C GLU A 114 19.50 -17.75 9.46
N ASN A 115 20.04 -17.58 10.66
CA ASN A 115 19.30 -17.23 11.86
C ASN A 115 19.26 -15.71 12.13
N ASN A 116 19.87 -14.91 11.29
CA ASN A 116 19.80 -13.46 11.40
C ASN A 116 18.46 -12.93 10.91
N LEU A 117 17.69 -12.33 11.81
CA LEU A 117 16.37 -11.78 11.51
C LEU A 117 16.39 -10.76 10.35
N TRP A 118 17.37 -9.85 10.36
CA TRP A 118 17.44 -8.80 9.34
C TRP A 118 17.88 -9.32 7.98
N PHE A 119 18.74 -10.37 7.93
CA PHE A 119 19.12 -11.00 6.67
C PHE A 119 17.95 -11.75 6.03
N ASN A 120 17.14 -12.44 6.84
CA ASN A 120 15.87 -13.01 6.38
C ASN A 120 14.93 -11.92 5.85
N TYR A 121 14.78 -10.82 6.59
CA TYR A 121 13.91 -9.71 6.18
C TYR A 121 14.37 -9.05 4.87
N PHE A 122 15.67 -8.84 4.68
CA PHE A 122 16.20 -8.27 3.44
C PHE A 122 15.85 -9.14 2.23
N TYR A 123 16.07 -10.44 2.35
CA TYR A 123 15.80 -11.37 1.27
C TYR A 123 14.28 -11.47 0.99
N ALA A 124 13.47 -11.62 2.04
CA ALA A 124 12.03 -11.62 1.92
C ALA A 124 11.48 -10.34 1.26
N LEU A 125 12.01 -9.18 1.65
CA LEU A 125 11.59 -7.88 1.12
C LEU A 125 11.98 -7.70 -0.36
N ALA A 126 13.19 -8.10 -0.74
CA ALA A 126 13.65 -8.06 -2.13
C ALA A 126 12.79 -8.97 -3.03
N GLU A 127 12.57 -10.22 -2.63
CA GLU A 127 11.69 -11.18 -3.31
C GLU A 127 10.25 -10.64 -3.39
N GLY A 128 9.73 -10.05 -2.31
CA GLY A 128 8.39 -9.46 -2.27
C GLY A 128 8.22 -8.32 -3.28
N TYR A 129 9.21 -7.43 -3.39
CA TYR A 129 9.17 -6.36 -4.39
C TYR A 129 9.35 -6.86 -5.83
N ILE A 130 10.15 -7.90 -6.06
CA ILE A 130 10.25 -8.57 -7.37
C ILE A 130 8.89 -9.16 -7.75
N ALA A 131 8.25 -9.90 -6.84
CA ALA A 131 6.93 -10.48 -7.07
C ALA A 131 5.87 -9.39 -7.36
N TYR A 132 5.86 -8.33 -6.59
CA TYR A 132 4.97 -7.18 -6.81
C TYR A 132 5.20 -6.53 -8.17
N TYR A 133 6.45 -6.30 -8.54
CA TYR A 133 6.81 -5.70 -9.82
C TYR A 133 6.43 -6.59 -11.00
N ASP A 134 6.64 -7.91 -10.90
CA ASP A 134 6.21 -8.88 -11.90
C ASP A 134 4.68 -8.91 -12.06
N ALA A 135 3.94 -8.84 -10.97
CA ALA A 135 2.49 -8.73 -11.02
C ALA A 135 2.02 -7.46 -11.77
N LEU A 136 2.68 -6.32 -11.53
CA LEU A 136 2.38 -5.06 -12.23
C LEU A 136 2.66 -5.13 -13.75
N LYS A 137 3.63 -5.93 -14.17
CA LYS A 137 3.94 -6.21 -15.58
C LYS A 137 3.02 -7.25 -16.21
N GLY A 138 2.20 -7.95 -15.42
CA GLY A 138 1.34 -9.04 -15.86
C GLY A 138 2.02 -10.41 -15.90
N ASN A 139 3.20 -10.57 -15.32
CA ASN A 139 3.96 -11.81 -15.24
C ASN A 139 3.46 -12.68 -14.06
N TRP A 140 2.20 -13.05 -14.07
CA TRP A 140 1.50 -13.66 -12.93
C TRP A 140 2.12 -14.95 -12.39
N LEU A 141 2.68 -15.80 -13.27
CA LEU A 141 3.30 -17.06 -12.83
C LEU A 141 4.59 -16.81 -12.06
N SER A 142 5.44 -15.90 -12.55
CA SER A 142 6.64 -15.46 -11.85
C SER A 142 6.29 -14.79 -10.52
N ALA A 143 5.36 -13.85 -10.56
CA ALA A 143 4.89 -13.13 -9.37
C ALA A 143 4.38 -14.08 -8.28
N LEU A 144 3.61 -15.12 -8.65
CA LEU A 144 3.11 -16.10 -7.70
C LEU A 144 4.23 -16.94 -7.08
N SER A 145 5.14 -17.47 -7.91
CA SER A 145 6.25 -18.32 -7.45
C SER A 145 7.17 -17.54 -6.49
N THR A 146 7.62 -16.36 -6.91
CA THR A 146 8.48 -15.49 -6.11
C THR A 146 7.77 -14.98 -4.86
N GLY A 147 6.47 -14.65 -4.97
CA GLY A 147 5.64 -14.23 -3.85
C GLY A 147 5.50 -15.30 -2.77
N VAL A 148 5.23 -16.55 -3.14
CA VAL A 148 5.16 -17.67 -2.18
C VAL A 148 6.49 -17.87 -1.46
N ASN A 149 7.61 -17.78 -2.18
CA ASN A 149 8.94 -17.86 -1.57
C ASN A 149 9.16 -16.72 -0.57
N SER A 150 8.86 -15.49 -0.96
CA SER A 150 8.94 -14.31 -0.07
C SER A 150 8.13 -14.50 1.22
N ILE A 151 6.88 -15.00 1.12
CA ILE A 151 6.02 -15.25 2.28
C ILE A 151 6.63 -16.29 3.22
N SER A 152 7.16 -17.39 2.70
CA SER A 152 7.81 -18.41 3.52
C SER A 152 8.98 -17.84 4.33
N ILE A 153 9.72 -16.89 3.77
CA ILE A 153 10.84 -16.24 4.46
C ILE A 153 10.35 -15.20 5.48
N PHE A 154 9.24 -14.47 5.19
CA PHE A 154 8.59 -13.62 6.19
C PHE A 154 8.05 -14.43 7.37
N GLU A 155 7.52 -15.63 7.14
CA GLU A 155 7.11 -16.56 8.21
C GLU A 155 8.33 -17.00 9.04
N ASN A 156 9.49 -17.22 8.40
CA ASN A 156 10.72 -17.50 9.13
C ASN A 156 11.17 -16.30 9.99
N CYS A 157 10.98 -15.07 9.54
CA CYS A 157 11.21 -13.89 10.39
C CYS A 157 10.37 -13.94 11.67
N LEU A 158 9.11 -14.38 11.60
CA LEU A 158 8.24 -14.55 12.79
C LEU A 158 8.69 -15.71 13.66
N ASN A 159 9.25 -16.77 13.10
CA ASN A 159 9.86 -17.87 13.89
C ASN A 159 11.09 -17.41 14.66
N LEU A 160 11.89 -16.50 14.08
CA LEU A 160 13.06 -15.89 14.72
C LEU A 160 12.66 -14.83 15.76
N SER A 161 11.57 -14.11 15.52
CA SER A 161 11.02 -13.11 16.44
C SER A 161 9.53 -12.92 16.18
N ASN A 162 8.69 -13.37 17.11
CA ASN A 162 7.23 -13.21 17.03
C ASN A 162 6.75 -11.73 17.13
N GLU A 163 7.65 -10.82 17.49
CA GLU A 163 7.42 -9.38 17.57
C GLU A 163 7.89 -8.63 16.30
N PHE A 164 8.26 -9.36 15.23
CA PHE A 164 8.66 -8.75 13.99
C PHE A 164 7.46 -8.38 13.12
N PHE A 165 6.74 -7.35 13.52
CA PHE A 165 5.44 -6.94 12.96
C PHE A 165 5.49 -6.49 11.49
N GLU A 166 6.66 -6.16 10.95
CA GLU A 166 6.83 -5.87 9.51
C GLU A 166 6.42 -7.06 8.63
N ALA A 167 6.68 -8.30 9.09
CA ALA A 167 6.33 -9.50 8.33
C ALA A 167 4.82 -9.68 8.16
N TYR A 168 4.02 -9.23 9.14
CA TYR A 168 2.55 -9.33 9.07
C TYR A 168 1.94 -8.57 7.90
N ILE A 169 2.61 -7.55 7.36
CA ILE A 169 2.14 -6.77 6.21
C ILE A 169 2.07 -7.65 4.96
N ALA A 170 3.17 -8.34 4.67
CA ALA A 170 3.27 -9.22 3.50
C ALA A 170 2.38 -10.46 3.68
N ILE A 171 2.49 -11.14 4.82
CA ILE A 171 1.72 -12.36 5.14
C ILE A 171 0.22 -12.04 5.13
N GLY A 172 -0.22 -10.98 5.81
CA GLY A 172 -1.64 -10.62 5.90
C GLY A 172 -2.23 -10.24 4.54
N THR A 173 -1.50 -9.46 3.74
CA THR A 173 -1.93 -9.11 2.38
C THR A 173 -2.03 -10.36 1.50
N PHE A 174 -1.05 -11.25 1.58
CA PHE A 174 -1.03 -12.49 0.79
C PHE A 174 -2.16 -13.43 1.18
N GLU A 175 -2.36 -13.73 2.47
CA GLU A 175 -3.40 -14.65 2.94
C GLU A 175 -4.80 -14.15 2.55
N TYR A 176 -5.07 -12.86 2.67
CA TYR A 176 -6.35 -12.31 2.21
C TYR A 176 -6.55 -12.52 0.70
N TRP A 177 -5.64 -12.02 -0.15
CA TRP A 177 -5.84 -12.06 -1.59
C TRP A 177 -5.72 -13.47 -2.18
N LYS A 178 -4.94 -14.36 -1.57
CA LYS A 178 -4.89 -15.79 -1.89
C LYS A 178 -6.26 -16.42 -1.64
N SER A 179 -6.82 -16.28 -0.43
CA SER A 179 -8.13 -16.80 -0.08
C SER A 179 -9.20 -16.25 -1.02
N ARG A 180 -9.21 -14.95 -1.26
CA ARG A 180 -10.17 -14.28 -2.15
C ARG A 180 -10.09 -14.75 -3.60
N LYS A 181 -8.89 -15.04 -4.12
CA LYS A 181 -8.70 -15.55 -5.48
C LYS A 181 -9.03 -17.02 -5.63
N THR A 182 -8.99 -17.78 -4.57
CA THR A 182 -9.28 -19.21 -4.52
C THR A 182 -10.64 -19.53 -3.89
N ASP A 183 -11.49 -18.54 -3.70
CA ASP A 183 -12.81 -18.62 -3.09
C ASP A 183 -13.72 -19.71 -3.74
N PHE A 184 -13.53 -19.96 -5.04
CA PHE A 184 -14.22 -21.06 -5.74
C PHE A 184 -13.83 -22.46 -5.24
N LEU A 185 -12.76 -22.59 -4.42
CA LEU A 185 -12.34 -23.82 -3.77
C LEU A 185 -12.96 -24.00 -2.38
N ASN A 186 -13.70 -23.00 -1.89
CA ASN A 186 -14.40 -23.06 -0.62
C ASN A 186 -15.36 -24.26 -0.62
N GLY A 187 -15.24 -25.08 0.41
CA GLY A 187 -15.99 -26.32 0.53
C GLY A 187 -15.23 -27.60 0.12
N LEU A 188 -14.01 -27.47 -0.39
CA LEU A 188 -13.12 -28.63 -0.52
C LEU A 188 -12.49 -28.96 0.84
N PRO A 189 -12.37 -30.26 1.20
CA PRO A 189 -11.95 -30.69 2.55
C PRO A 189 -10.53 -30.35 2.94
N PHE A 190 -9.75 -29.75 2.04
CA PHE A 190 -8.33 -29.37 2.27
C PHE A 190 -8.08 -27.88 2.01
N TYR A 191 -9.14 -27.09 1.83
CA TYR A 191 -9.02 -25.65 1.62
C TYR A 191 -9.41 -24.91 2.89
N GLU A 192 -8.51 -24.03 3.36
CA GLU A 192 -8.74 -23.13 4.50
C GLU A 192 -8.81 -21.68 3.99
N ASP A 193 -9.89 -21.00 4.34
CA ASP A 193 -10.02 -19.56 4.12
C ASP A 193 -9.34 -18.81 5.26
N ASN A 194 -8.18 -18.23 4.97
CA ASN A 194 -7.38 -17.47 5.91
C ASN A 194 -7.59 -15.94 5.79
N SER A 195 -8.66 -15.51 5.12
CA SER A 195 -8.90 -14.08 4.86
C SER A 195 -9.00 -13.25 6.15
N ASP A 196 -9.68 -13.75 7.18
CA ASP A 196 -9.81 -13.07 8.48
C ASP A 196 -8.47 -13.03 9.24
N ILE A 197 -7.67 -14.11 9.18
CA ILE A 197 -6.31 -14.13 9.74
C ILE A 197 -5.45 -13.07 9.04
N GLY A 198 -5.57 -12.93 7.71
CA GLY A 198 -4.89 -11.90 6.95
C GLY A 198 -5.24 -10.48 7.40
N ILE A 199 -6.53 -10.22 7.67
CA ILE A 199 -7.00 -8.93 8.19
C ILE A 199 -6.43 -8.66 9.59
N ASP A 200 -6.43 -9.63 10.48
CA ASP A 200 -5.93 -9.46 11.85
C ASP A 200 -4.41 -9.22 11.89
N ASN A 201 -3.66 -9.91 11.00
CA ASN A 201 -2.23 -9.64 10.80
C ASN A 201 -2.00 -8.18 10.35
N LEU A 202 -2.78 -7.70 9.39
CA LEU A 202 -2.67 -6.32 8.91
C LEU A 202 -3.05 -5.30 9.99
N ARG A 203 -4.09 -5.56 10.79
CA ARG A 203 -4.47 -4.71 11.94
C ARG A 203 -3.32 -4.60 12.93
N THR A 204 -2.69 -5.73 13.26
CA THR A 204 -1.50 -5.76 14.11
C THR A 204 -0.35 -4.93 13.52
N ALA A 205 -0.11 -5.07 12.22
CA ALA A 205 0.92 -4.30 11.54
C ALA A 205 0.64 -2.79 11.47
N VAL A 206 -0.62 -2.37 11.38
CA VAL A 206 -1.00 -0.93 11.44
C VAL A 206 -0.53 -0.30 12.75
N GLU A 207 -0.64 -1.04 13.85
CA GLU A 207 -0.33 -0.52 15.19
C GLU A 207 1.15 -0.67 15.56
N LEU A 208 1.81 -1.74 15.11
CA LEU A 208 3.09 -2.18 15.66
C LEU A 208 4.25 -2.23 14.66
N ALA A 209 3.99 -2.17 13.35
CA ALA A 209 5.07 -2.17 12.35
C ALA A 209 5.87 -0.86 12.37
N SER A 210 7.20 -0.97 12.26
CA SER A 210 8.13 0.15 12.41
C SER A 210 8.27 1.03 11.19
N TYR A 211 8.16 0.45 9.97
CA TYR A 211 8.51 1.12 8.71
C TYR A 211 7.33 1.24 7.76
N ASN A 212 6.63 0.13 7.54
CA ASN A 212 5.68 0.00 6.45
C ASN A 212 4.21 -0.10 6.93
N SER A 213 3.88 0.35 8.15
CA SER A 213 2.50 0.39 8.66
C SER A 213 1.53 1.06 7.67
N TYR A 214 2.01 2.01 6.86
CA TYR A 214 1.23 2.67 5.81
C TYR A 214 0.80 1.74 4.68
N LEU A 215 1.61 0.70 4.39
CA LEU A 215 1.22 -0.35 3.44
C LEU A 215 0.10 -1.21 4.03
N ALA A 216 0.17 -1.54 5.34
CA ALA A 216 -0.90 -2.25 6.02
C ALA A 216 -2.21 -1.45 6.02
N ILE A 217 -2.15 -0.14 6.32
CA ILE A 217 -3.31 0.76 6.23
C ILE A 217 -3.93 0.72 4.84
N ASN A 218 -3.12 0.90 3.81
CA ASN A 218 -3.63 0.89 2.43
C ASN A 218 -4.19 -0.48 2.03
N SER A 219 -3.53 -1.57 2.41
CA SER A 219 -4.03 -2.93 2.15
C SER A 219 -5.38 -3.14 2.80
N LEU A 220 -5.56 -2.74 4.07
CA LEU A 220 -6.85 -2.84 4.77
C LEU A 220 -7.93 -1.98 4.12
N ILE A 221 -7.64 -0.76 3.69
CA ILE A 221 -8.62 0.09 2.99
C ILE A 221 -9.16 -0.66 1.76
N TRP A 222 -8.29 -1.24 0.92
CA TRP A 222 -8.73 -1.97 -0.26
C TRP A 222 -9.41 -3.31 0.06
N ILE A 223 -9.01 -3.99 1.12
CA ILE A 223 -9.65 -5.20 1.64
C ILE A 223 -11.06 -4.89 2.13
N TYR A 224 -11.25 -3.84 2.91
CA TYR A 224 -12.57 -3.42 3.38
C TYR A 224 -13.48 -3.02 2.22
N ILE A 225 -12.94 -2.38 1.17
CA ILE A 225 -13.70 -2.07 -0.06
C ILE A 225 -14.11 -3.37 -0.77
N ASP A 226 -13.22 -4.36 -0.90
CA ASP A 226 -13.52 -5.66 -1.52
C ASP A 226 -14.59 -6.45 -0.74
N ARG A 227 -14.63 -6.27 0.58
CA ARG A 227 -15.65 -6.87 1.48
C ARG A 227 -16.93 -6.03 1.59
N GLU A 228 -17.02 -4.92 0.89
CA GLU A 228 -18.13 -3.94 1.00
C GLU A 228 -18.28 -3.35 2.43
N GLU A 229 -17.23 -3.44 3.24
CA GLU A 229 -17.13 -2.84 4.57
C GLU A 229 -16.71 -1.36 4.47
N PHE A 230 -17.46 -0.59 3.68
CA PHE A 230 -17.08 0.78 3.30
C PHE A 230 -16.84 1.71 4.48
N ASN A 231 -17.60 1.57 5.59
CA ASN A 231 -17.41 2.41 6.77
C ASN A 231 -16.03 2.19 7.42
N ASN A 232 -15.57 0.94 7.49
CA ASN A 232 -14.24 0.62 8.02
C ASN A 232 -13.14 1.20 7.12
N ALA A 233 -13.31 1.11 5.80
CA ALA A 233 -12.39 1.72 4.83
C ALA A 233 -12.34 3.25 4.95
N ILE A 234 -13.51 3.90 5.16
CA ILE A 234 -13.63 5.35 5.33
C ILE A 234 -12.93 5.81 6.62
N GLU A 235 -13.23 5.16 7.74
CA GLU A 235 -12.63 5.51 9.04
C GLU A 235 -11.09 5.41 8.97
N LEU A 236 -10.58 4.29 8.45
CA LEU A 236 -9.14 4.07 8.33
C LEU A 236 -8.48 5.06 7.35
N GLY A 237 -9.14 5.34 6.23
CA GLY A 237 -8.64 6.31 5.25
C GLY A 237 -8.63 7.74 5.78
N GLN A 238 -9.65 8.14 6.54
CA GLN A 238 -9.71 9.46 7.20
C GLN A 238 -8.59 9.60 8.22
N LYS A 239 -8.39 8.58 9.08
CA LYS A 239 -7.29 8.57 10.07
C LYS A 239 -5.92 8.68 9.39
N ALA A 240 -5.71 7.98 8.28
CA ALA A 240 -4.47 8.10 7.52
C ALA A 240 -4.24 9.51 6.96
N LEU A 241 -5.30 10.20 6.53
CA LEU A 241 -5.22 11.57 6.01
C LEU A 241 -5.06 12.64 7.11
N GLU A 242 -5.31 12.34 8.39
CA GLU A 242 -4.91 13.23 9.50
C GLU A 242 -3.40 13.40 9.55
N GLU A 243 -2.65 12.33 9.28
CA GLU A 243 -1.19 12.35 9.26
C GLU A 243 -0.62 12.77 7.90
N PHE A 244 -1.31 12.42 6.80
CA PHE A 244 -0.88 12.63 5.42
C PHE A 244 -1.97 13.34 4.59
N PRO A 245 -2.31 14.61 4.87
CA PRO A 245 -3.49 15.27 4.32
C PRO A 245 -3.48 15.41 2.80
N ASP A 246 -2.30 15.47 2.19
CA ASP A 246 -2.14 15.61 0.74
C ASP A 246 -1.88 14.29 0.01
N SER A 247 -1.80 13.17 0.74
CA SER A 247 -1.46 11.88 0.16
C SER A 247 -2.52 11.36 -0.81
N ARG A 248 -2.19 11.34 -2.11
CA ARG A 248 -3.01 10.67 -3.13
C ARG A 248 -3.14 9.18 -2.86
N TYR A 249 -2.11 8.57 -2.27
CA TYR A 249 -2.07 7.16 -1.93
C TYR A 249 -3.28 6.74 -1.08
N PHE A 250 -3.64 7.53 -0.07
CA PHE A 250 -4.83 7.27 0.75
C PHE A 250 -6.11 7.87 0.16
N LYS A 251 -6.03 9.03 -0.51
CA LYS A 251 -7.19 9.67 -1.12
C LYS A 251 -7.87 8.78 -2.16
N TRP A 252 -7.11 7.98 -2.93
CA TRP A 252 -7.67 7.05 -3.90
C TRP A 252 -8.57 5.99 -3.25
N GLY A 253 -8.09 5.32 -2.20
CA GLY A 253 -8.87 4.33 -1.45
C GLY A 253 -10.11 4.95 -0.80
N LEU A 254 -9.93 6.13 -0.15
CA LEU A 254 -11.02 6.83 0.50
C LEU A 254 -12.09 7.29 -0.50
N ALA A 255 -11.70 7.85 -1.65
CA ALA A 255 -12.64 8.23 -2.70
C ALA A 255 -13.43 7.02 -3.21
N ARG A 256 -12.75 5.88 -3.39
CA ARG A 256 -13.38 4.63 -3.83
C ARG A 256 -14.37 4.09 -2.79
N ALA A 257 -14.03 4.13 -1.51
CA ALA A 257 -14.93 3.71 -0.44
C ALA A 257 -16.21 4.57 -0.38
N TYR A 258 -16.10 5.87 -0.66
CA TYR A 258 -17.26 6.77 -0.71
C TYR A 258 -18.15 6.59 -1.95
N GLU A 259 -17.72 5.91 -3.01
CA GLU A 259 -18.52 5.77 -4.24
C GLU A 259 -19.91 5.17 -4.00
N ASP A 260 -20.04 4.26 -3.03
CA ASP A 260 -21.29 3.58 -2.72
C ASP A 260 -21.96 4.08 -1.42
N VAL A 261 -21.34 5.01 -0.69
CA VAL A 261 -21.83 5.59 0.57
C VAL A 261 -22.26 7.06 0.38
N ASP A 262 -21.38 7.88 -0.22
CA ASP A 262 -21.60 9.31 -0.46
C ASP A 262 -20.91 9.75 -1.76
N SER A 263 -21.66 9.70 -2.86
CA SER A 263 -21.15 10.11 -4.18
C SER A 263 -20.65 11.56 -4.22
N LYS A 264 -21.18 12.47 -3.40
CA LYS A 264 -20.71 13.87 -3.37
C LYS A 264 -19.32 13.94 -2.77
N ARG A 265 -19.09 13.24 -1.65
CA ARG A 265 -17.78 13.19 -1.02
C ARG A 265 -16.75 12.49 -1.90
N SER A 266 -17.15 11.41 -2.59
CA SER A 266 -16.30 10.74 -3.59
C SER A 266 -15.86 11.70 -4.70
N ILE A 267 -16.80 12.50 -5.26
CA ILE A 267 -16.51 13.52 -6.29
C ILE A 267 -15.50 14.56 -5.79
N GLU A 268 -15.68 15.05 -4.57
CA GLU A 268 -14.76 16.03 -3.96
C GLU A 268 -13.35 15.48 -3.89
N LEU A 269 -13.17 14.26 -3.36
CA LEU A 269 -11.88 13.62 -3.25
C LEU A 269 -11.23 13.35 -4.62
N TYR A 270 -12.01 12.88 -5.61
CA TYR A 270 -11.48 12.70 -6.96
C TYR A 270 -11.06 14.03 -7.60
N LYS A 271 -11.76 15.14 -7.32
CA LYS A 271 -11.37 16.48 -7.77
C LYS A 271 -10.10 16.96 -7.06
N GLU A 272 -9.95 16.71 -5.76
CA GLU A 272 -8.72 17.01 -5.03
C GLU A 272 -7.52 16.26 -5.62
N ILE A 273 -7.68 14.94 -5.89
CA ILE A 273 -6.64 14.14 -6.56
C ILE A 273 -6.32 14.72 -7.94
N LEU A 274 -7.34 15.05 -8.75
CA LEU A 274 -7.14 15.63 -10.08
C LEU A 274 -6.40 16.97 -10.02
N GLN A 275 -6.76 17.83 -9.08
CA GLN A 275 -6.10 19.11 -8.88
C GLN A 275 -4.65 18.95 -8.46
N SER A 276 -4.32 17.96 -7.63
CA SER A 276 -2.95 17.73 -7.18
C SER A 276 -1.99 17.36 -8.31
N PHE A 277 -2.49 16.78 -9.42
CA PHE A 277 -1.69 16.52 -10.61
C PHE A 277 -1.38 17.77 -11.44
N SER A 278 -2.07 18.90 -11.23
CA SER A 278 -1.80 20.14 -11.96
C SER A 278 -0.42 20.73 -11.65
N SER A 279 0.14 20.46 -10.48
CA SER A 279 1.48 20.87 -10.06
C SER A 279 2.58 19.91 -10.50
N VAL A 280 2.22 18.73 -11.02
CA VAL A 280 3.16 17.70 -11.46
C VAL A 280 3.50 17.91 -12.93
N GLN A 281 4.78 17.82 -13.28
CA GLN A 281 5.24 17.97 -14.68
C GLN A 281 4.86 16.79 -15.59
N ASN A 282 4.02 15.88 -15.10
CA ASN A 282 3.56 14.74 -15.87
C ASN A 282 2.61 15.19 -16.99
N LYS A 283 2.96 14.85 -18.23
CA LYS A 283 2.20 15.22 -19.43
C LYS A 283 1.21 14.15 -19.88
N ASN A 284 1.21 12.95 -19.28
CA ASN A 284 0.28 11.91 -19.70
C ASN A 284 -1.16 12.24 -19.26
N ARG A 285 -2.12 11.68 -19.98
CA ARG A 285 -3.54 11.97 -19.81
C ARG A 285 -4.30 10.86 -19.09
N ILE A 286 -3.59 9.81 -18.66
CA ILE A 286 -4.21 8.61 -18.09
C ILE A 286 -5.01 8.97 -16.83
N ASN A 287 -4.36 9.57 -15.83
CA ASN A 287 -5.04 9.95 -14.58
C ASN A 287 -6.16 10.98 -14.80
N LEU A 288 -5.96 11.93 -15.72
CA LEU A 288 -6.99 12.90 -16.09
C LEU A 288 -8.27 12.19 -16.59
N ILE A 289 -8.11 11.25 -17.54
CA ILE A 289 -9.24 10.52 -18.13
C ILE A 289 -9.88 9.58 -17.10
N ILE A 290 -9.07 8.90 -16.30
CA ILE A 290 -9.56 8.01 -15.24
C ILE A 290 -10.42 8.79 -14.25
N LEU A 291 -9.90 9.87 -13.69
CA LEU A 291 -10.57 10.67 -12.67
C LEU A 291 -11.85 11.33 -13.21
N LYS A 292 -11.80 11.94 -14.42
CA LYS A 292 -12.99 12.50 -15.05
C LYS A 292 -14.07 11.45 -15.27
N HIS A 293 -13.71 10.23 -15.68
CA HIS A 293 -14.68 9.15 -15.86
C HIS A 293 -15.30 8.71 -14.53
N LEU A 294 -14.49 8.55 -13.45
CA LEU A 294 -15.01 8.22 -12.12
C LEU A 294 -15.95 9.31 -11.59
N ILE A 295 -15.59 10.58 -11.74
CA ILE A 295 -16.47 11.72 -11.39
C ILE A 295 -17.77 11.67 -12.21
N ALA A 296 -17.71 11.37 -13.51
CA ALA A 296 -18.89 11.25 -14.35
C ALA A 296 -19.84 10.13 -13.87
N GLN A 297 -19.27 8.99 -13.47
CA GLN A 297 -20.06 7.88 -12.90
C GLN A 297 -20.76 8.30 -11.60
N GLN A 298 -20.10 9.06 -10.72
CA GLN A 298 -20.72 9.54 -9.49
C GLN A 298 -21.81 10.60 -9.77
N TYR A 299 -21.61 11.49 -10.74
CA TYR A 299 -22.68 12.41 -11.17
C TYR A 299 -23.91 11.67 -11.72
N LEU A 300 -23.68 10.55 -12.45
CA LEU A 300 -24.79 9.71 -12.91
C LEU A 300 -25.58 9.12 -11.73
N LYS A 301 -24.89 8.58 -10.71
CA LYS A 301 -25.53 8.06 -9.47
C LYS A 301 -26.38 9.14 -8.79
N LEU A 302 -25.96 10.41 -8.85
CA LEU A 302 -26.70 11.56 -8.32
C LEU A 302 -27.86 12.04 -9.23
N GLY A 303 -28.04 11.44 -10.41
CA GLY A 303 -29.03 11.87 -11.40
C GLY A 303 -28.65 13.10 -12.22
N GLU A 304 -27.40 13.59 -12.08
CA GLU A 304 -26.90 14.80 -12.74
C GLU A 304 -26.45 14.49 -14.19
N LYS A 305 -27.37 14.08 -15.03
CA LYS A 305 -27.13 13.63 -16.41
C LYS A 305 -26.36 14.64 -17.25
N GLN A 306 -26.67 15.94 -17.11
CA GLN A 306 -26.00 16.98 -17.89
C GLN A 306 -24.51 17.06 -17.58
N ARG A 307 -24.13 17.05 -16.30
CA ARG A 307 -22.71 17.02 -15.87
C ARG A 307 -21.99 15.75 -16.31
N THR A 308 -22.69 14.62 -16.26
CA THR A 308 -22.16 13.35 -16.78
C THR A 308 -21.84 13.45 -18.26
N LEU A 309 -22.74 14.00 -19.09
CA LEU A 309 -22.54 14.19 -20.52
C LEU A 309 -21.40 15.17 -20.83
N GLU A 310 -21.30 16.26 -20.10
CA GLU A 310 -20.21 17.24 -20.22
C GLU A 310 -18.85 16.57 -20.03
N LEU A 311 -18.67 15.81 -18.93
CA LEU A 311 -17.42 15.09 -18.65
C LEU A 311 -17.13 14.03 -19.70
N CYS A 312 -18.14 13.26 -20.15
CA CYS A 312 -17.93 12.29 -21.23
C CYS A 312 -17.46 12.98 -22.54
N ASN A 313 -18.06 14.12 -22.88
CA ASN A 313 -17.65 14.90 -24.06
C ASN A 313 -16.20 15.42 -23.90
N GLU A 314 -15.88 16.00 -22.75
CA GLU A 314 -14.51 16.46 -22.46
C GLU A 314 -13.48 15.33 -22.62
N ILE A 315 -13.76 14.13 -22.08
CA ILE A 315 -12.87 12.97 -22.22
C ILE A 315 -12.71 12.59 -23.69
N LEU A 316 -13.81 12.51 -24.45
CA LEU A 316 -13.81 12.05 -25.83
C LEU A 316 -13.22 13.09 -26.83
N THR A 317 -13.05 14.35 -26.41
CA THR A 317 -12.34 15.38 -27.19
C THR A 317 -10.83 15.36 -26.98
N ILE A 318 -10.33 14.58 -25.99
CA ILE A 318 -8.89 14.43 -25.77
C ILE A 318 -8.28 13.64 -26.93
N ASN A 319 -7.55 14.33 -27.77
CA ASN A 319 -6.88 13.76 -28.95
C ASN A 319 -5.38 13.56 -28.70
N ASN A 320 -4.71 12.87 -29.60
CA ASN A 320 -3.27 12.67 -29.59
C ASN A 320 -2.74 11.90 -28.38
N LEU A 321 -3.49 10.88 -27.94
CA LEU A 321 -2.99 9.89 -26.99
C LEU A 321 -1.86 9.08 -27.63
N ASN A 322 -0.75 8.93 -26.95
CA ASN A 322 0.35 8.09 -27.41
C ASN A 322 0.00 6.58 -27.27
N LYS A 323 0.89 5.70 -27.75
CA LYS A 323 0.64 4.25 -27.77
C LYS A 323 0.47 3.68 -26.36
N PHE A 324 1.25 4.15 -25.40
CA PHE A 324 1.16 3.73 -24.00
C PHE A 324 -0.16 4.19 -23.36
N GLU A 325 -0.53 5.45 -23.53
CA GLU A 325 -1.80 5.99 -23.04
C GLU A 325 -3.01 5.21 -23.62
N LEU A 326 -2.98 4.93 -24.93
CA LEU A 326 -4.04 4.15 -25.59
C LEU A 326 -4.15 2.74 -25.02
N SER A 327 -3.03 2.03 -24.85
CA SER A 327 -3.04 0.66 -24.30
C SER A 327 -3.64 0.59 -22.89
N ARG A 328 -3.47 1.64 -22.09
CA ARG A 328 -4.01 1.74 -20.73
C ARG A 328 -5.46 2.21 -20.67
N LEU A 329 -5.91 2.92 -21.70
CA LEU A 329 -7.20 3.63 -21.67
C LEU A 329 -8.26 3.03 -22.62
N GLU A 330 -7.93 2.14 -23.53
CA GLU A 330 -8.84 1.63 -24.57
C GLU A 330 -10.19 1.17 -23.99
N ASN A 331 -10.17 0.25 -23.03
CA ASN A 331 -11.38 -0.26 -22.39
C ASN A 331 -12.15 0.84 -21.61
N ARG A 332 -11.44 1.82 -21.06
CA ARG A 332 -12.05 2.93 -20.34
C ARG A 332 -12.73 3.91 -21.30
N LEU A 333 -12.09 4.24 -22.38
CA LEU A 333 -12.66 5.10 -23.43
C LEU A 333 -13.91 4.46 -24.05
N GLN A 334 -13.93 3.12 -24.21
CA GLN A 334 -15.13 2.43 -24.63
C GLN A 334 -16.27 2.59 -23.62
N ARG A 335 -16.00 2.38 -22.32
CA ARG A 335 -17.01 2.60 -21.26
C ARG A 335 -17.52 4.04 -21.22
N VAL A 336 -16.68 5.03 -21.50
CA VAL A 336 -17.11 6.43 -21.58
C VAL A 336 -18.07 6.65 -22.76
N LYS A 337 -17.81 6.04 -23.93
CA LYS A 337 -18.71 6.08 -25.09
C LYS A 337 -20.06 5.43 -24.78
N ASP A 338 -20.03 4.25 -24.13
CA ASP A 338 -21.24 3.53 -23.77
C ASP A 338 -22.07 4.32 -22.76
N LEU A 339 -21.44 4.93 -21.75
CA LEU A 339 -22.07 5.80 -20.79
C LEU A 339 -22.74 7.01 -21.47
N LYS A 340 -22.04 7.70 -22.37
CA LYS A 340 -22.61 8.81 -23.15
C LYS A 340 -23.83 8.36 -23.96
N ASN A 341 -23.71 7.25 -24.68
CA ASN A 341 -24.77 6.74 -25.55
C ASN A 341 -26.03 6.33 -24.74
N SER A 342 -25.87 5.82 -23.53
CA SER A 342 -26.99 5.46 -22.65
C SER A 342 -27.81 6.66 -22.18
N LEU A 343 -27.22 7.85 -22.16
CA LEU A 343 -27.84 9.10 -21.72
C LEU A 343 -28.44 9.91 -22.89
N SER A 344 -28.09 9.57 -24.11
CA SER A 344 -28.59 10.24 -25.33
C SER A 344 -29.84 9.57 -25.91
N ARG A 345 -30.28 8.48 -25.29
CA ARG A 345 -31.54 7.77 -25.58
C ARG A 345 -32.65 8.24 -24.62
#